data_ea7122fd8742c891197c22dec72e8c30
#
_entry.id   ea7122fd8742c891197c22dec72e8c30
#
_cell.length_a   1.000
_cell.length_b   1.000
_cell.length_c   1.000
_cell.angle_alpha   90.00
_cell.angle_beta   90.00
_cell.angle_gamma   90.00
#
_symmetry.space_group_name_H-M   'P 1'
#
loop_
_entity.id
_entity.type
_entity.pdbx_description
1 polymer ?
#
loop_
_entity_poly.entity_id
_entity_poly.type
_entity_poly.pdbx_seq_one_letter_code
_entity_poly.pdbx_strand_id
1 'polypeptide(L)'
;MGVLNPHHPSTTYLQELRDPAGLAGDVGIVSQSGAFCVSLLTDIRRFGFSHIVSSGNEAVLAAADYLEYLADDPHTQIIGAFIETVREPERFAAALDRAKEAGKPVVVLKVGRTSRTRHAVTTHTGGEAGDPATISELLRAHGAIEVADLVELTEVLAAFQYWKRPAGRRIGVITSSGGLAEVILDLSAVADLQLPPLLPASRAEIGRQIGFITGDGNPLDAWGSGTFAANLPRALAMFDASPEHDIIAFCRDGCDGQPFDTPELARTYLDLFATAAARSTKPHYLLHTRPGIMDRAQIVHLRTQRIPVVGGLREGLTAIDRLARWAAPRNP
;
A
#
# COMPACT_ATOMS: atom_id res chain seq x y z
N MET A 1 -6.65 23.85 8.99
CA MET A 1 -7.43 22.87 9.75
C MET A 1 -8.82 22.78 9.20
N GLY A 2 -9.43 21.64 9.21
CA GLY A 2 -10.77 21.43 8.70
C GLY A 2 -11.05 20.00 8.30
N VAL A 3 -12.26 19.78 7.83
CA VAL A 3 -12.72 18.47 7.36
C VAL A 3 -13.11 18.58 5.89
N LEU A 4 -12.70 17.62 5.10
CA LEU A 4 -13.13 17.41 3.74
C LEU A 4 -13.82 16.05 3.66
N ASN A 5 -15.06 16.03 3.14
CA ASN A 5 -15.79 14.83 2.79
C ASN A 5 -16.12 14.83 1.30
N PRO A 6 -15.41 14.07 0.45
CA PRO A 6 -15.65 14.04 -1.00
C PRO A 6 -16.97 13.38 -1.42
N HIS A 7 -17.56 12.51 -0.59
CA HIS A 7 -18.86 11.88 -0.88
C HIS A 7 -20.04 12.85 -0.70
N HIS A 8 -19.88 13.80 0.20
CA HIS A 8 -20.81 14.90 0.40
C HIS A 8 -20.01 16.20 0.27
N PRO A 9 -19.96 16.87 -0.89
CA PRO A 9 -19.00 17.93 -1.18
C PRO A 9 -19.14 19.12 -0.21
N SER A 10 -18.81 18.84 1.03
CA SER A 10 -18.71 19.80 2.12
C SER A 10 -17.25 19.86 2.55
N THR A 11 -16.72 21.06 2.60
CA THR A 11 -15.38 21.31 3.09
C THR A 11 -15.41 22.50 4.04
N THR A 12 -14.76 22.32 5.19
CA THR A 12 -14.43 23.42 6.09
C THR A 12 -12.96 23.81 5.98
N TYR A 13 -12.23 23.19 5.03
CA TYR A 13 -10.82 23.48 4.80
C TYR A 13 -10.62 24.85 4.17
N LEU A 14 -9.51 25.52 4.51
CA LEU A 14 -9.22 26.90 4.09
C LEU A 14 -8.95 27.06 2.58
N GLN A 15 -8.74 25.97 1.86
CA GLN A 15 -8.46 25.99 0.42
C GLN A 15 -9.61 25.35 -0.35
N GLU A 16 -10.04 26.03 -1.40
CA GLU A 16 -11.03 25.50 -2.33
C GLU A 16 -10.43 24.36 -3.16
N LEU A 17 -11.13 23.23 -3.20
CA LEU A 17 -10.75 22.09 -4.03
C LEU A 17 -11.40 22.19 -5.40
N ARG A 18 -10.61 22.03 -6.44
CA ARG A 18 -11.07 22.17 -7.83
C ARG A 18 -11.98 21.06 -8.30
N ASP A 19 -11.86 19.84 -7.76
CA ASP A 19 -12.70 18.70 -8.13
C ASP A 19 -12.84 17.75 -6.92
N PRO A 20 -13.72 18.07 -5.96
CA PRO A 20 -13.92 17.23 -4.80
C PRO A 20 -14.52 15.86 -5.14
N ALA A 21 -15.35 15.75 -6.18
CA ALA A 21 -15.96 14.47 -6.56
C ALA A 21 -14.93 13.45 -7.10
N GLY A 22 -13.90 13.93 -7.81
CA GLY A 22 -12.80 13.09 -8.30
C GLY A 22 -11.89 12.54 -7.19
N LEU A 23 -12.05 13.06 -5.95
CA LEU A 23 -11.30 12.61 -4.78
C LEU A 23 -12.01 11.49 -4.00
N ALA A 24 -13.27 11.19 -4.29
CA ALA A 24 -14.05 10.21 -3.52
C ALA A 24 -13.44 8.80 -3.59
N GLY A 25 -13.41 8.14 -2.44
CA GLY A 25 -12.89 6.79 -2.25
C GLY A 25 -13.11 6.32 -0.82
N ASP A 26 -12.25 5.44 -0.34
CA ASP A 26 -12.45 4.71 0.90
C ASP A 26 -11.34 4.91 1.96
N VAL A 27 -10.41 5.84 1.71
CA VAL A 27 -9.34 6.16 2.66
C VAL A 27 -9.77 7.30 3.59
N GLY A 28 -9.85 7.03 4.89
CA GLY A 28 -10.01 8.06 5.91
C GLY A 28 -8.65 8.59 6.38
N ILE A 29 -8.48 9.90 6.49
CA ILE A 29 -7.23 10.51 6.96
C ILE A 29 -7.49 11.35 8.22
N VAL A 30 -6.68 11.13 9.25
CA VAL A 30 -6.58 11.97 10.43
C VAL A 30 -5.16 12.53 10.52
N SER A 31 -5.01 13.84 10.49
CA SER A 31 -3.68 14.45 10.52
C SER A 31 -3.62 15.68 11.41
N GLN A 32 -2.64 15.72 12.30
CA GLN A 32 -2.30 16.92 13.08
C GLN A 32 -1.56 17.97 12.24
N SER A 33 -1.14 17.61 11.00
CA SER A 33 -0.50 18.52 10.04
C SER A 33 -1.40 18.82 8.84
N GLY A 34 -1.72 20.10 8.61
CA GLY A 34 -2.48 20.52 7.44
C GLY A 34 -1.72 20.32 6.13
N ALA A 35 -0.42 20.60 6.11
CA ALA A 35 0.41 20.42 4.92
C ALA A 35 0.51 18.94 4.52
N PHE A 36 0.49 18.04 5.48
CA PHE A 36 0.46 16.60 5.23
C PHE A 36 -0.81 16.16 4.50
N CYS A 37 -1.98 16.67 4.90
CA CYS A 37 -3.23 16.43 4.17
C CYS A 37 -3.12 16.86 2.70
N VAL A 38 -2.53 18.04 2.44
CA VAL A 38 -2.33 18.54 1.07
C VAL A 38 -1.39 17.63 0.28
N SER A 39 -0.32 17.12 0.90
CA SER A 39 0.61 16.20 0.24
C SER A 39 -0.08 14.90 -0.20
N LEU A 40 -0.96 14.34 0.63
CA LEU A 40 -1.71 13.13 0.29
C LEU A 40 -2.67 13.35 -0.88
N LEU A 41 -3.24 14.55 -1.04
CA LEU A 41 -4.12 14.88 -2.16
C LEU A 41 -3.42 14.83 -3.51
N THR A 42 -2.10 14.81 -3.56
CA THR A 42 -1.35 14.67 -4.81
C THR A 42 -1.36 13.23 -5.34
N ASP A 43 -1.64 12.23 -4.50
CA ASP A 43 -1.65 10.80 -4.86
C ASP A 43 -3.04 10.23 -5.17
N ILE A 44 -4.00 11.08 -5.46
CA ILE A 44 -5.41 10.75 -5.73
C ILE A 44 -5.65 9.75 -6.86
N ARG A 45 -4.62 9.39 -7.60
CA ARG A 45 -4.74 8.49 -8.74
C ARG A 45 -4.84 7.04 -8.32
N ARG A 46 -4.12 6.65 -7.24
CA ARG A 46 -4.08 5.26 -6.75
C ARG A 46 -5.23 4.95 -5.82
N PHE A 47 -5.67 5.91 -5.02
CA PHE A 47 -6.82 5.78 -4.11
C PHE A 47 -7.58 7.11 -4.00
N GLY A 48 -8.78 7.05 -3.44
CA GLY A 48 -9.58 8.23 -3.10
C GLY A 48 -9.90 8.22 -1.60
N PHE A 49 -10.55 9.28 -1.14
CA PHE A 49 -10.77 9.54 0.26
C PHE A 49 -12.25 9.45 0.63
N SER A 50 -12.54 8.87 1.81
CA SER A 50 -13.82 9.02 2.47
C SER A 50 -13.87 10.35 3.21
N HIS A 51 -12.84 10.62 4.01
CA HIS A 51 -12.66 11.83 4.77
C HIS A 51 -11.19 12.24 4.82
N ILE A 52 -10.93 13.54 4.88
CA ILE A 52 -9.63 14.07 5.25
C ILE A 52 -9.85 15.06 6.38
N VAL A 53 -9.31 14.74 7.54
CA VAL A 53 -9.40 15.54 8.76
C VAL A 53 -8.04 16.11 9.10
N SER A 54 -7.91 17.43 9.07
CA SER A 54 -6.78 18.15 9.64
C SER A 54 -7.15 18.62 11.05
N SER A 55 -6.82 17.83 12.06
CA SER A 55 -7.20 18.07 13.46
C SER A 55 -6.41 19.23 14.11
N GLY A 56 -5.20 19.50 13.60
CA GLY A 56 -4.33 20.56 14.14
C GLY A 56 -3.93 20.30 15.60
N ASN A 57 -4.03 21.32 16.46
CA ASN A 57 -3.59 21.25 17.85
C ASN A 57 -4.55 20.49 18.78
N GLU A 58 -5.68 20.00 18.29
CA GLU A 58 -6.60 19.15 19.04
C GLU A 58 -7.05 19.75 20.37
N ALA A 59 -7.53 21.00 20.33
CA ALA A 59 -7.96 21.71 21.53
C ALA A 59 -9.32 21.23 22.07
N VAL A 60 -10.17 20.62 21.23
CA VAL A 60 -11.52 20.14 21.58
C VAL A 60 -11.67 18.67 21.23
N LEU A 61 -11.45 18.32 19.97
CA LEU A 61 -11.46 16.93 19.50
C LEU A 61 -10.03 16.47 19.24
N ALA A 62 -9.69 15.28 19.69
CA ALA A 62 -8.39 14.65 19.52
C ALA A 62 -8.42 13.61 18.39
N ALA A 63 -7.26 13.09 18.00
CA ALA A 63 -7.15 12.04 16.98
C ALA A 63 -8.02 10.82 17.30
N ALA A 64 -8.19 10.48 18.59
CA ALA A 64 -9.05 9.36 19.01
C ALA A 64 -10.50 9.55 18.58
N ASP A 65 -11.08 10.75 18.73
CA ASP A 65 -12.46 11.03 18.33
C ASP A 65 -12.68 10.80 16.81
N TYR A 66 -11.72 11.22 16.00
CA TYR A 66 -11.79 11.04 14.55
C TYR A 66 -11.55 9.60 14.14
N LEU A 67 -10.66 8.88 14.81
CA LEU A 67 -10.46 7.44 14.58
C LEU A 67 -11.71 6.63 14.91
N GLU A 68 -12.37 6.91 16.05
CA GLU A 68 -13.64 6.30 16.43
C GLU A 68 -14.72 6.54 15.36
N TYR A 69 -14.85 7.79 14.89
CA TYR A 69 -15.79 8.13 13.82
C TYR A 69 -15.50 7.36 12.52
N LEU A 70 -14.24 7.34 12.08
CA LEU A 70 -13.84 6.64 10.85
C LEU A 70 -13.95 5.11 10.96
N ALA A 71 -13.78 4.57 12.16
CA ALA A 71 -13.99 3.16 12.43
C ALA A 71 -15.45 2.74 12.16
N ASP A 72 -16.40 3.63 12.44
CA ASP A 72 -17.84 3.38 12.22
C ASP A 72 -18.35 3.81 10.85
N ASP A 73 -17.62 4.70 10.16
CA ASP A 73 -18.05 5.25 8.87
C ASP A 73 -18.09 4.17 7.77
N PRO A 74 -19.26 3.90 7.13
CA PRO A 74 -19.38 2.86 6.11
C PRO A 74 -18.60 3.14 4.83
N HIS A 75 -18.22 4.39 4.56
CA HIS A 75 -17.42 4.76 3.40
C HIS A 75 -15.92 4.59 3.62
N THR A 76 -15.48 4.44 4.88
CA THR A 76 -14.06 4.25 5.22
C THR A 76 -13.72 2.76 5.30
N GLN A 77 -12.70 2.31 4.57
CA GLN A 77 -12.17 0.94 4.61
C GLN A 77 -10.76 0.85 5.19
N ILE A 78 -10.00 1.92 5.12
CA ILE A 78 -8.65 2.03 5.68
C ILE A 78 -8.45 3.43 6.22
N ILE A 79 -7.68 3.55 7.30
CA ILE A 79 -7.40 4.82 7.95
C ILE A 79 -5.89 5.11 7.92
N GLY A 80 -5.51 6.28 7.43
CA GLY A 80 -4.17 6.83 7.53
C GLY A 80 -4.11 7.90 8.61
N ALA A 81 -3.09 7.89 9.45
CA ALA A 81 -2.93 8.86 10.52
C ALA A 81 -1.53 9.47 10.55
N PHE A 82 -1.44 10.80 10.62
CA PHE A 82 -0.20 11.51 10.93
C PHE A 82 -0.30 12.11 12.35
N ILE A 83 0.51 11.60 13.27
CA ILE A 83 0.41 11.87 14.70
C ILE A 83 1.71 12.47 15.24
N GLU A 84 1.61 13.67 15.78
CA GLU A 84 2.68 14.36 16.54
C GLU A 84 2.59 14.03 18.03
N THR A 85 1.37 14.10 18.57
CA THR A 85 1.07 13.91 20.00
C THR A 85 -0.13 12.97 20.16
N VAL A 86 -0.03 12.00 21.04
CA VAL A 86 -1.17 11.21 21.50
C VAL A 86 -1.66 11.83 22.82
N ARG A 87 -2.76 12.59 22.77
CA ARG A 87 -3.22 13.34 23.94
C ARG A 87 -3.91 12.47 24.99
N GLU A 88 -4.67 11.48 24.54
CA GLU A 88 -5.45 10.57 25.36
C GLU A 88 -5.10 9.12 25.00
N PRO A 89 -3.97 8.57 25.53
CA PRO A 89 -3.47 7.26 25.10
C PRO A 89 -4.46 6.12 25.23
N GLU A 90 -5.26 6.08 26.29
CA GLU A 90 -6.25 5.03 26.53
C GLU A 90 -7.39 5.10 25.50
N ARG A 91 -7.91 6.30 25.21
CA ARG A 91 -8.93 6.50 24.19
C ARG A 91 -8.39 6.23 22.79
N PHE A 92 -7.15 6.64 22.52
CA PHE A 92 -6.49 6.36 21.25
C PHE A 92 -6.33 4.85 21.03
N ALA A 93 -5.92 4.11 22.07
CA ALA A 93 -5.84 2.65 22.03
C ALA A 93 -7.21 2.00 21.78
N ALA A 94 -8.25 2.45 22.48
CA ALA A 94 -9.63 1.96 22.28
C ALA A 94 -10.15 2.24 20.87
N ALA A 95 -9.82 3.41 20.29
CA ALA A 95 -10.18 3.76 18.91
C ALA A 95 -9.47 2.84 17.88
N LEU A 96 -8.20 2.49 18.13
CA LEU A 96 -7.47 1.51 17.32
C LEU A 96 -8.11 0.11 17.39
N ASP A 97 -8.50 -0.34 18.59
CA ASP A 97 -9.19 -1.62 18.77
C ASP A 97 -10.52 -1.63 18.04
N ARG A 98 -11.30 -0.54 18.13
CA ARG A 98 -12.58 -0.40 17.40
C ARG A 98 -12.39 -0.50 15.89
N ALA A 99 -11.39 0.19 15.32
CA ALA A 99 -11.08 0.09 13.90
C ALA A 99 -10.69 -1.34 13.51
N LYS A 100 -9.89 -2.00 14.33
CA LYS A 100 -9.48 -3.40 14.15
C LYS A 100 -10.68 -4.38 14.20
N GLU A 101 -11.61 -4.21 15.13
CA GLU A 101 -12.85 -5.00 15.25
C GLU A 101 -13.73 -4.79 14.02
N ALA A 102 -13.80 -3.57 13.51
CA ALA A 102 -14.46 -3.24 12.25
C ALA A 102 -13.73 -3.77 10.99
N GLY A 103 -12.56 -4.42 11.15
CA GLY A 103 -11.75 -4.94 10.04
C GLY A 103 -11.03 -3.85 9.24
N LYS A 104 -10.90 -2.65 9.79
CA LYS A 104 -10.27 -1.49 9.14
C LYS A 104 -8.84 -1.31 9.62
N PRO A 105 -7.83 -1.46 8.76
CA PRO A 105 -6.44 -1.19 9.13
C PRO A 105 -6.23 0.30 9.42
N VAL A 106 -5.42 0.58 10.43
CA VAL A 106 -4.96 1.94 10.76
C VAL A 106 -3.45 2.01 10.52
N VAL A 107 -3.04 2.87 9.59
CA VAL A 107 -1.63 3.11 9.24
C VAL A 107 -1.18 4.42 9.87
N VAL A 108 -0.17 4.38 10.75
CA VAL A 108 0.23 5.52 11.57
C VAL A 108 1.65 5.96 11.25
N LEU A 109 1.80 7.18 10.77
CA LEU A 109 3.07 7.88 10.73
C LEU A 109 3.22 8.71 12.01
N LYS A 110 3.98 8.19 12.98
CA LYS A 110 4.27 8.87 14.24
C LYS A 110 5.61 9.60 14.17
N VAL A 111 5.59 10.91 14.38
CA VAL A 111 6.80 11.73 14.49
C VAL A 111 7.20 11.94 15.97
N GLY A 112 8.39 12.50 16.21
CA GLY A 112 8.91 12.67 17.58
C GLY A 112 9.84 11.53 18.02
N ARG A 113 10.43 10.80 17.08
CA ARG A 113 11.31 9.64 17.36
C ARG A 113 12.67 10.02 17.93
N THR A 114 13.19 11.21 17.65
CA THR A 114 14.47 11.70 18.16
C THR A 114 14.26 12.79 19.21
N SER A 115 15.25 13.04 20.07
CA SER A 115 15.20 14.14 21.05
C SER A 115 14.95 15.50 20.36
N ARG A 116 15.58 15.71 19.19
CA ARG A 116 15.42 16.93 18.42
C ARG A 116 14.00 17.09 17.88
N THR A 117 13.39 16.02 17.36
CA THR A 117 12.00 16.08 16.86
C THR A 117 10.99 16.19 18.00
N ARG A 118 11.23 15.58 19.16
CA ARG A 118 10.37 15.78 20.34
C ARG A 118 10.35 17.25 20.77
N HIS A 119 11.52 17.90 20.83
CA HIS A 119 11.59 19.33 21.10
C HIS A 119 10.84 20.17 20.07
N ALA A 120 10.95 19.83 18.78
CA ALA A 120 10.21 20.51 17.70
C ALA A 120 8.69 20.35 17.86
N VAL A 121 8.19 19.17 18.18
CA VAL A 121 6.75 18.92 18.46
C VAL A 121 6.27 19.79 19.61
N THR A 122 6.99 19.81 20.75
CA THR A 122 6.61 20.61 21.91
C THR A 122 6.53 22.11 21.58
N THR A 123 7.47 22.62 20.79
CA THR A 123 7.47 24.05 20.41
C THR A 123 6.43 24.38 19.33
N HIS A 124 6.05 23.41 18.48
CA HIS A 124 5.09 23.61 17.39
C HIS A 124 3.64 23.48 17.86
N THR A 125 3.33 22.46 18.67
CA THR A 125 1.94 22.12 19.05
C THR A 125 1.62 22.33 20.52
N GLY A 126 2.64 22.63 21.35
CA GLY A 126 2.50 22.71 22.82
C GLY A 126 2.21 21.35 23.47
N GLY A 127 2.29 20.26 22.71
CA GLY A 127 2.05 18.91 23.20
C GLY A 127 3.33 18.12 23.41
N GLU A 128 3.23 17.01 24.14
CA GLU A 128 4.35 16.08 24.32
C GLU A 128 4.29 14.96 23.26
N ALA A 129 5.41 14.73 22.59
CA ALA A 129 5.50 13.65 21.60
C ALA A 129 5.43 12.25 22.21
N GLY A 130 5.64 12.14 23.50
CA GLY A 130 5.73 10.88 24.25
C GLY A 130 7.06 10.14 24.04
N ASP A 131 7.24 9.04 24.77
CA ASP A 131 8.36 8.14 24.55
C ASP A 131 8.15 7.30 23.30
N PRO A 132 9.09 7.28 22.34
CA PRO A 132 8.90 6.56 21.07
C PRO A 132 8.67 5.06 21.24
N ALA A 133 9.37 4.41 22.18
CA ALA A 133 9.23 2.97 22.38
C ALA A 133 7.84 2.62 22.94
N THR A 134 7.36 3.42 23.89
CA THR A 134 6.02 3.26 24.49
C THR A 134 4.92 3.45 23.45
N ILE A 135 5.05 4.46 22.56
CA ILE A 135 4.06 4.70 21.52
C ILE A 135 4.10 3.58 20.46
N SER A 136 5.28 3.13 20.02
CA SER A 136 5.40 2.02 19.08
C SER A 136 4.81 0.72 19.66
N GLU A 137 5.01 0.47 20.96
CA GLU A 137 4.41 -0.67 21.65
C GLU A 137 2.88 -0.56 21.69
N LEU A 138 2.32 0.61 22.02
CA LEU A 138 0.89 0.87 21.99
C LEU A 138 0.32 0.60 20.60
N LEU A 139 0.91 1.17 19.54
CA LEU A 139 0.47 0.96 18.17
C LEU A 139 0.46 -0.53 17.79
N ARG A 140 1.54 -1.24 18.12
CA ARG A 140 1.69 -2.66 17.85
C ARG A 140 0.67 -3.53 18.61
N ALA A 141 0.46 -3.26 19.90
CA ALA A 141 -0.48 -4.00 20.75
C ALA A 141 -1.92 -3.88 20.24
N HIS A 142 -2.31 -2.69 19.77
CA HIS A 142 -3.65 -2.41 19.26
C HIS A 142 -3.78 -2.58 17.74
N GLY A 143 -2.75 -3.16 17.08
CA GLY A 143 -2.83 -3.62 15.69
C GLY A 143 -2.74 -2.54 14.64
N ALA A 144 -2.27 -1.37 14.99
CA ALA A 144 -1.91 -0.35 14.02
C ALA A 144 -0.61 -0.72 13.27
N ILE A 145 -0.50 -0.23 12.05
CA ILE A 145 0.67 -0.40 11.18
C ILE A 145 1.50 0.88 11.29
N GLU A 146 2.60 0.84 12.04
CA GLU A 146 3.49 1.99 12.14
C GLU A 146 4.39 2.08 10.90
N VAL A 147 4.52 3.28 10.33
CA VAL A 147 5.34 3.58 9.16
C VAL A 147 6.37 4.68 9.45
N ALA A 148 7.44 4.72 8.65
CA ALA A 148 8.58 5.58 8.91
C ALA A 148 8.47 6.97 8.26
N ASP A 149 7.82 7.06 7.10
CA ASP A 149 7.72 8.27 6.31
C ASP A 149 6.43 8.31 5.45
N LEU A 150 6.29 9.39 4.68
CA LEU A 150 5.13 9.62 3.83
C LEU A 150 5.03 8.63 2.67
N VAL A 151 6.16 8.22 2.10
CA VAL A 151 6.18 7.24 0.99
C VAL A 151 5.67 5.90 1.50
N GLU A 152 6.19 5.44 2.63
CA GLU A 152 5.77 4.18 3.24
C GLU A 152 4.27 4.22 3.63
N LEU A 153 3.79 5.36 4.16
CA LEU A 153 2.36 5.52 4.45
C LEU A 153 1.52 5.37 3.17
N THR A 154 1.87 6.09 2.11
CA THR A 154 1.11 6.05 0.85
C THR A 154 1.14 4.70 0.18
N GLU A 155 2.27 3.99 0.21
CA GLU A 155 2.37 2.64 -0.35
C GLU A 155 1.53 1.62 0.43
N VAL A 156 1.51 1.71 1.77
CA VAL A 156 0.65 0.84 2.58
C VAL A 156 -0.83 1.14 2.33
N LEU A 157 -1.24 2.42 2.27
CA LEU A 157 -2.61 2.78 1.92
C LEU A 157 -3.01 2.24 0.53
N ALA A 158 -2.10 2.33 -0.45
CA ALA A 158 -2.31 1.80 -1.80
C ALA A 158 -2.40 0.26 -1.82
N ALA A 159 -1.60 -0.43 -1.02
CA ALA A 159 -1.63 -1.90 -0.93
C ALA A 159 -2.96 -2.43 -0.40
N PHE A 160 -3.64 -1.68 0.48
CA PHE A 160 -4.95 -2.05 0.99
C PHE A 160 -6.12 -1.74 0.04
N GLN A 161 -5.86 -1.10 -1.10
CA GLN A 161 -6.93 -0.86 -2.08
C GLN A 161 -7.38 -2.18 -2.72
N TYR A 162 -8.68 -2.45 -2.72
CA TYR A 162 -9.27 -3.66 -3.33
C TYR A 162 -8.65 -4.97 -2.83
N TRP A 163 -8.03 -4.97 -1.65
CA TRP A 163 -7.27 -6.09 -1.13
C TRP A 163 -8.12 -7.35 -0.91
N LYS A 164 -7.48 -8.49 -1.10
CA LYS A 164 -8.00 -9.78 -0.69
C LYS A 164 -7.13 -10.28 0.46
N ARG A 165 -7.69 -11.02 1.42
CA ARG A 165 -6.90 -11.62 2.51
C ARG A 165 -5.95 -12.65 1.94
N PRO A 166 -4.62 -12.50 2.08
CA PRO A 166 -3.67 -13.52 1.67
C PRO A 166 -3.71 -14.71 2.66
N ALA A 167 -3.36 -15.91 2.17
CA ALA A 167 -3.22 -17.09 3.00
C ALA A 167 -1.95 -17.05 3.88
N GLY A 168 -0.96 -16.27 3.47
CA GLY A 168 0.32 -16.10 4.16
C GLY A 168 1.12 -14.93 3.57
N ARG A 169 2.45 -14.92 3.79
CA ARG A 169 3.36 -13.84 3.41
C ARG A 169 4.24 -14.14 2.19
N ARG A 170 4.07 -15.30 1.56
CA ARG A 170 4.95 -15.78 0.48
C ARG A 170 4.56 -15.10 -0.83
N ILE A 171 5.48 -14.30 -1.38
CA ILE A 171 5.23 -13.48 -2.56
C ILE A 171 5.87 -14.15 -3.78
N GLY A 172 5.07 -14.38 -4.83
CA GLY A 172 5.54 -14.68 -6.17
C GLY A 172 5.66 -13.41 -6.98
N VAL A 173 6.82 -13.14 -7.56
CA VAL A 173 7.07 -11.94 -8.34
C VAL A 173 7.35 -12.30 -9.78
N ILE A 174 6.66 -11.61 -10.70
CA ILE A 174 6.88 -11.71 -12.15
C ILE A 174 7.46 -10.38 -12.62
N THR A 175 8.51 -10.44 -13.41
CA THR A 175 9.15 -9.27 -14.04
C THR A 175 9.51 -9.55 -15.50
N SER A 176 9.89 -8.52 -16.23
CA SER A 176 10.42 -8.59 -17.59
C SER A 176 11.94 -8.38 -17.66
N SER A 177 12.64 -8.54 -16.54
CA SER A 177 14.07 -8.25 -16.46
C SER A 177 14.76 -9.08 -15.40
N GLY A 178 15.80 -9.84 -15.81
CA GLY A 178 16.67 -10.56 -14.90
C GLY A 178 17.38 -9.66 -13.88
N GLY A 179 17.85 -8.49 -14.31
CA GLY A 179 18.47 -7.51 -13.40
C GLY A 179 17.51 -6.98 -12.33
N LEU A 180 16.24 -6.77 -12.66
CA LEU A 180 15.22 -6.43 -11.64
C LEU A 180 14.98 -7.58 -10.69
N ALA A 181 14.99 -8.83 -11.16
CA ALA A 181 14.85 -10.00 -10.31
C ALA A 181 15.98 -10.08 -9.27
N GLU A 182 17.22 -9.81 -9.68
CA GLU A 182 18.39 -9.77 -8.79
C GLU A 182 18.26 -8.68 -7.72
N VAL A 183 17.87 -7.47 -8.11
CA VAL A 183 17.63 -6.37 -7.15
C VAL A 183 16.53 -6.71 -6.15
N ILE A 184 15.45 -7.34 -6.60
CA ILE A 184 14.34 -7.76 -5.72
C ILE A 184 14.81 -8.80 -4.72
N LEU A 185 15.67 -9.76 -5.12
CA LEU A 185 16.25 -10.76 -4.20
C LEU A 185 17.09 -10.10 -3.11
N ASP A 186 17.98 -9.18 -3.48
CA ASP A 186 18.78 -8.44 -2.51
C ASP A 186 17.92 -7.66 -1.52
N LEU A 187 16.89 -6.95 -2.02
CA LEU A 187 15.94 -6.22 -1.19
C LEU A 187 15.13 -7.14 -0.27
N SER A 188 14.77 -8.34 -0.73
CA SER A 188 14.00 -9.29 0.06
C SER A 188 14.76 -9.75 1.31
N ALA A 189 16.07 -9.95 1.19
CA ALA A 189 16.93 -10.32 2.32
C ALA A 189 17.02 -9.19 3.37
N VAL A 190 17.10 -7.93 2.93
CA VAL A 190 17.18 -6.77 3.83
C VAL A 190 15.84 -6.47 4.54
N ALA A 191 14.72 -6.68 3.85
CA ALA A 191 13.39 -6.34 4.34
C ALA A 191 12.62 -7.55 4.96
N ASP A 192 13.26 -8.70 5.14
CA ASP A 192 12.64 -9.94 5.66
C ASP A 192 11.38 -10.34 4.87
N LEU A 193 11.47 -10.28 3.54
CA LEU A 193 10.38 -10.67 2.66
C LEU A 193 10.46 -12.15 2.33
N GLN A 194 9.32 -12.82 2.23
CA GLN A 194 9.25 -14.22 1.86
C GLN A 194 9.04 -14.38 0.35
N LEU A 195 10.13 -14.62 -0.36
CA LEU A 195 10.14 -14.94 -1.80
C LEU A 195 10.64 -16.38 -2.01
N PRO A 196 9.82 -17.41 -1.72
CA PRO A 196 10.28 -18.79 -1.86
C PRO A 196 10.59 -19.13 -3.32
N PRO A 197 11.62 -19.96 -3.58
CA PRO A 197 11.91 -20.43 -4.92
C PRO A 197 10.75 -21.26 -5.49
N LEU A 198 10.71 -21.39 -6.83
CA LEU A 198 9.79 -22.34 -7.45
C LEU A 198 10.17 -23.76 -7.09
N LEU A 199 9.17 -24.60 -6.82
CA LEU A 199 9.38 -26.04 -6.73
C LEU A 199 10.01 -26.56 -8.01
N PRO A 200 10.90 -27.61 -7.93
CA PRO A 200 11.57 -28.16 -9.11
C PRO A 200 10.61 -28.55 -10.23
N ALA A 201 9.44 -29.10 -9.91
CA ALA A 201 8.41 -29.47 -10.89
C ALA A 201 7.82 -28.22 -11.59
N SER A 202 7.46 -27.19 -10.81
CA SER A 202 6.91 -25.91 -11.35
C SER A 202 7.96 -25.20 -12.20
N ARG A 203 9.22 -25.19 -11.75
CA ARG A 203 10.33 -24.59 -12.49
C ARG A 203 10.59 -25.32 -13.81
N ALA A 204 10.54 -26.65 -13.82
CA ALA A 204 10.69 -27.44 -15.04
C ALA A 204 9.52 -27.23 -16.01
N GLU A 205 8.30 -27.16 -15.50
CA GLU A 205 7.10 -26.95 -16.31
C GLU A 205 7.10 -25.56 -16.97
N ILE A 206 7.30 -24.50 -16.18
CA ILE A 206 7.33 -23.15 -16.74
C ILE A 206 8.51 -22.98 -17.71
N GLY A 207 9.66 -23.64 -17.44
CA GLY A 207 10.82 -23.65 -18.33
C GLY A 207 10.51 -24.25 -19.70
N ARG A 208 9.70 -25.32 -19.77
CA ARG A 208 9.24 -25.86 -21.05
C ARG A 208 8.33 -24.88 -21.83
N GLN A 209 7.57 -24.04 -21.11
CA GLN A 209 6.60 -23.12 -21.71
C GLN A 209 7.20 -21.80 -22.17
N ILE A 210 8.17 -21.26 -21.40
CA ILE A 210 8.75 -19.94 -21.69
C ILE A 210 10.26 -19.99 -22.04
N GLY A 211 10.87 -21.17 -21.99
CA GLY A 211 12.30 -21.36 -22.29
C GLY A 211 13.20 -21.12 -21.10
N PHE A 212 14.12 -20.15 -21.21
CA PHE A 212 15.13 -19.91 -20.18
C PHE A 212 14.55 -19.31 -18.91
N ILE A 213 14.99 -19.83 -17.74
CA ILE A 213 14.64 -19.32 -16.41
C ILE A 213 15.92 -18.96 -15.67
N THR A 214 16.00 -17.72 -15.17
CA THR A 214 17.09 -17.25 -14.33
C THR A 214 16.92 -17.73 -12.88
N GLY A 215 18.03 -17.97 -12.20
CA GLY A 215 18.04 -18.30 -10.78
C GLY A 215 17.14 -19.49 -10.42
N ASP A 216 16.44 -19.38 -9.31
CA ASP A 216 15.49 -20.38 -8.80
C ASP A 216 14.02 -20.12 -9.23
N GLY A 217 13.79 -19.12 -10.09
CA GLY A 217 12.52 -18.85 -10.74
C GLY A 217 11.54 -17.97 -9.94
N ASN A 218 11.94 -17.42 -8.80
CA ASN A 218 11.18 -16.36 -8.12
C ASN A 218 12.16 -15.34 -7.52
N PRO A 219 12.17 -14.06 -7.99
CA PRO A 219 11.33 -13.51 -9.07
C PRO A 219 11.53 -14.16 -10.43
N LEU A 220 10.44 -14.31 -11.20
CA LEU A 220 10.48 -14.90 -12.53
C LEU A 220 10.64 -13.81 -13.60
N ASP A 221 11.76 -13.80 -14.31
CA ASP A 221 11.86 -13.07 -15.57
C ASP A 221 11.07 -13.82 -16.65
N ALA A 222 9.87 -13.33 -16.95
CA ALA A 222 8.97 -13.97 -17.91
C ALA A 222 9.24 -13.56 -19.37
N TRP A 223 10.33 -12.82 -19.65
CA TRP A 223 10.70 -12.52 -21.03
C TRP A 223 11.00 -13.82 -21.79
N GLY A 224 11.87 -14.64 -21.25
CA GLY A 224 12.18 -15.98 -21.75
C GLY A 224 12.47 -16.02 -23.25
N SER A 225 11.94 -17.04 -23.92
CA SER A 225 11.88 -17.14 -25.38
C SER A 225 10.50 -16.75 -25.90
N GLY A 226 10.42 -16.06 -27.03
CA GLY A 226 9.16 -15.60 -27.61
C GLY A 226 8.82 -14.16 -27.24
N THR A 227 7.57 -13.90 -26.86
CA THR A 227 7.12 -12.56 -26.47
C THR A 227 6.64 -12.53 -25.03
N PHE A 228 6.87 -11.41 -24.37
CA PHE A 228 6.40 -11.22 -23.00
C PHE A 228 4.87 -11.35 -22.88
N ALA A 229 4.12 -10.85 -23.86
CA ALA A 229 2.66 -10.97 -23.91
C ALA A 229 2.17 -12.44 -23.94
N ALA A 230 2.91 -13.33 -24.57
CA ALA A 230 2.59 -14.77 -24.59
C ALA A 230 3.00 -15.49 -23.31
N ASN A 231 4.07 -15.04 -22.67
CA ASN A 231 4.64 -15.68 -21.49
C ASN A 231 3.99 -15.21 -20.18
N LEU A 232 3.57 -13.94 -20.09
CA LEU A 232 2.97 -13.38 -18.88
C LEU A 232 1.75 -14.18 -18.37
N PRO A 233 0.77 -14.59 -19.22
CA PRO A 233 -0.34 -15.42 -18.73
C PRO A 233 0.09 -16.79 -18.20
N ARG A 234 1.13 -17.39 -18.78
CA ARG A 234 1.68 -18.68 -18.32
C ARG A 234 2.33 -18.55 -16.95
N ALA A 235 3.13 -17.49 -16.76
CA ALA A 235 3.76 -17.18 -15.48
C ALA A 235 2.71 -16.90 -14.41
N LEU A 236 1.69 -16.09 -14.71
CA LEU A 236 0.58 -15.80 -13.80
C LEU A 236 -0.17 -17.07 -13.39
N ALA A 237 -0.53 -17.92 -14.36
CA ALA A 237 -1.22 -19.18 -14.09
C ALA A 237 -0.39 -20.12 -13.22
N MET A 238 0.93 -20.19 -13.44
CA MET A 238 1.84 -21.01 -12.64
C MET A 238 1.90 -20.52 -11.19
N PHE A 239 2.10 -19.22 -10.95
CA PHE A 239 2.12 -18.67 -9.58
C PHE A 239 0.75 -18.77 -8.90
N ASP A 240 -0.33 -18.64 -9.64
CA ASP A 240 -1.68 -18.79 -9.11
C ASP A 240 -1.95 -20.23 -8.64
N ALA A 241 -1.54 -21.22 -9.43
CA ALA A 241 -1.68 -22.64 -9.08
C ALA A 241 -0.68 -23.11 -8.02
N SER A 242 0.41 -22.39 -7.79
CA SER A 242 1.47 -22.81 -6.86
C SER A 242 1.01 -22.70 -5.40
N PRO A 243 1.11 -23.77 -4.59
CA PRO A 243 0.81 -23.68 -3.16
C PRO A 243 1.91 -22.95 -2.36
N GLU A 244 3.05 -22.66 -2.98
CA GLU A 244 4.19 -22.00 -2.34
C GLU A 244 4.05 -20.47 -2.28
N HIS A 245 3.08 -19.90 -2.98
CA HIS A 245 2.90 -18.46 -3.08
C HIS A 245 1.49 -18.07 -2.64
N ASP A 246 1.41 -17.07 -1.79
CA ASP A 246 0.16 -16.56 -1.21
C ASP A 246 -0.31 -15.26 -1.88
N ILE A 247 0.63 -14.55 -2.48
CA ILE A 247 0.47 -13.23 -3.09
C ILE A 247 1.21 -13.22 -4.42
N ILE A 248 0.68 -12.53 -5.42
CA ILE A 248 1.31 -12.39 -6.74
C ILE A 248 1.56 -10.91 -7.03
N ALA A 249 2.80 -10.56 -7.35
CA ALA A 249 3.18 -9.22 -7.77
C ALA A 249 3.70 -9.24 -9.21
N PHE A 250 3.15 -8.39 -10.06
CA PHE A 250 3.68 -8.13 -11.39
C PHE A 250 4.50 -6.84 -11.34
N CYS A 251 5.82 -6.99 -11.43
CA CYS A 251 6.76 -5.88 -11.42
C CYS A 251 7.04 -5.37 -12.82
N ARG A 252 6.76 -4.10 -13.06
CA ARG A 252 7.08 -3.43 -14.33
C ARG A 252 7.37 -1.95 -14.15
N ASP A 253 8.07 -1.39 -15.12
CA ASP A 253 8.28 0.05 -15.25
C ASP A 253 7.18 0.63 -16.17
N GLY A 254 6.24 1.34 -15.58
CA GLY A 254 5.08 1.95 -16.25
C GLY A 254 5.10 3.48 -16.15
N CYS A 255 6.26 4.09 -16.44
CA CYS A 255 6.43 5.54 -16.41
C CYS A 255 5.73 6.21 -17.59
N ASP A 256 5.32 7.47 -17.38
CA ASP A 256 4.92 8.34 -18.48
C ASP A 256 6.11 8.59 -19.42
N GLY A 257 5.83 8.60 -20.74
CA GLY A 257 6.86 8.78 -21.78
C GLY A 257 7.83 7.60 -21.91
N GLN A 258 7.47 6.41 -21.49
CA GLN A 258 8.24 5.19 -21.66
C GLN A 258 8.61 4.96 -23.14
N PRO A 259 9.91 4.89 -23.52
CA PRO A 259 10.31 4.91 -24.92
C PRO A 259 10.10 3.59 -25.66
N PHE A 260 9.91 2.48 -24.96
CA PHE A 260 9.84 1.13 -25.55
C PHE A 260 8.43 0.55 -25.60
N ASP A 261 7.56 0.91 -24.66
CA ASP A 261 6.18 0.44 -24.63
C ASP A 261 5.26 1.50 -25.26
N THR A 262 4.52 1.10 -26.30
CA THR A 262 3.39 1.95 -26.73
C THR A 262 2.27 1.87 -25.69
N PRO A 263 1.37 2.88 -25.61
CA PRO A 263 0.21 2.82 -24.72
C PRO A 263 -0.63 1.54 -24.93
N GLU A 264 -0.76 1.06 -26.17
CA GLU A 264 -1.52 -0.16 -26.52
C GLU A 264 -0.82 -1.42 -25.99
N LEU A 265 0.51 -1.49 -26.09
CA LEU A 265 1.27 -2.63 -25.59
C LEU A 265 1.23 -2.65 -24.04
N ALA A 266 1.43 -1.51 -23.41
CA ALA A 266 1.28 -1.37 -21.97
C ALA A 266 -0.12 -1.82 -21.52
N ARG A 267 -1.17 -1.37 -22.20
CA ARG A 267 -2.55 -1.76 -21.96
C ARG A 267 -2.75 -3.27 -22.07
N THR A 268 -2.18 -3.89 -23.09
CA THR A 268 -2.25 -5.35 -23.30
C THR A 268 -1.70 -6.10 -22.07
N TYR A 269 -0.54 -5.73 -21.56
CA TYR A 269 0.04 -6.38 -20.38
C TYR A 269 -0.84 -6.20 -19.14
N LEU A 270 -1.38 -4.99 -18.93
CA LEU A 270 -2.24 -4.70 -17.80
C LEU A 270 -3.58 -5.46 -17.88
N ASP A 271 -4.16 -5.61 -19.06
CA ASP A 271 -5.40 -6.37 -19.28
C ASP A 271 -5.19 -7.88 -19.05
N LEU A 272 -4.06 -8.44 -19.49
CA LEU A 272 -3.67 -9.81 -19.19
C LEU A 272 -3.53 -10.05 -17.69
N PHE A 273 -2.86 -9.13 -17.01
CA PHE A 273 -2.68 -9.19 -15.55
C PHE A 273 -4.03 -9.08 -14.82
N ALA A 274 -4.85 -8.08 -15.15
CA ALA A 274 -6.16 -7.88 -14.55
C ALA A 274 -7.09 -9.08 -14.77
N THR A 275 -7.05 -9.68 -15.98
CA THR A 275 -7.82 -10.89 -16.29
C THR A 275 -7.43 -12.07 -15.39
N ALA A 276 -6.14 -12.27 -15.13
CA ALA A 276 -5.65 -13.30 -14.22
C ALA A 276 -6.09 -13.00 -12.77
N ALA A 277 -5.90 -11.77 -12.31
CA ALA A 277 -6.27 -11.33 -10.97
C ALA A 277 -7.78 -11.48 -10.66
N ALA A 278 -8.63 -11.24 -11.66
CA ALA A 278 -10.09 -11.38 -11.52
C ALA A 278 -10.53 -12.84 -11.30
N ARG A 279 -9.77 -13.81 -11.79
CA ARG A 279 -10.04 -15.25 -11.68
C ARG A 279 -9.42 -15.89 -10.45
N SER A 280 -8.44 -15.23 -9.84
CA SER A 280 -7.66 -15.74 -8.72
C SER A 280 -8.30 -15.43 -7.37
N THR A 281 -8.14 -16.32 -6.42
CA THR A 281 -8.43 -16.05 -4.99
C THR A 281 -7.26 -15.35 -4.28
N LYS A 282 -6.04 -15.44 -4.84
CA LYS A 282 -4.86 -14.77 -4.30
C LYS A 282 -4.90 -13.27 -4.57
N PRO A 283 -4.39 -12.42 -3.67
CA PRO A 283 -4.19 -10.99 -3.97
C PRO A 283 -3.13 -10.80 -5.06
N HIS A 284 -3.42 -9.87 -5.96
CA HIS A 284 -2.54 -9.48 -7.06
C HIS A 284 -2.20 -8.00 -6.95
N TYR A 285 -0.93 -7.65 -7.13
CA TYR A 285 -0.42 -6.28 -7.05
C TYR A 285 0.34 -5.91 -8.31
N LEU A 286 0.05 -4.76 -8.89
CA LEU A 286 1.03 -4.14 -9.78
C LEU A 286 2.10 -3.48 -8.92
N LEU A 287 3.36 -3.90 -9.08
CA LEU A 287 4.53 -3.33 -8.44
C LEU A 287 5.28 -2.46 -9.46
N HIS A 288 5.24 -1.14 -9.27
CA HIS A 288 6.04 -0.24 -10.09
C HIS A 288 7.48 -0.15 -9.55
N THR A 289 8.46 -0.07 -10.42
CA THR A 289 9.89 -0.08 -10.04
C THR A 289 10.31 1.10 -9.16
N ARG A 290 9.67 2.26 -9.33
CA ARG A 290 9.97 3.50 -8.60
C ARG A 290 8.70 4.16 -8.06
N PRO A 291 8.74 4.76 -6.86
CA PRO A 291 7.58 5.49 -6.34
C PRO A 291 7.37 6.80 -7.12
N GLY A 292 6.12 7.25 -7.24
CA GLY A 292 5.75 8.61 -7.64
C GLY A 292 5.80 8.96 -9.12
N ILE A 293 6.35 8.13 -10.01
CA ILE A 293 6.49 8.44 -11.45
C ILE A 293 5.68 7.51 -12.36
N MET A 294 4.63 6.93 -11.83
CA MET A 294 3.76 6.03 -12.56
C MET A 294 2.89 6.79 -13.57
N ASP A 295 2.67 6.19 -14.74
CA ASP A 295 1.78 6.72 -15.76
C ASP A 295 0.34 6.80 -15.25
N ARG A 296 -0.26 7.99 -15.40
CA ARG A 296 -1.59 8.27 -14.88
C ARG A 296 -2.67 7.41 -15.53
N ALA A 297 -2.61 7.23 -16.82
CA ALA A 297 -3.64 6.47 -17.56
C ALA A 297 -3.62 5.00 -17.16
N GLN A 298 -2.43 4.44 -16.93
CA GLN A 298 -2.26 3.06 -16.46
C GLN A 298 -2.83 2.88 -15.06
N ILE A 299 -2.56 3.81 -14.13
CA ILE A 299 -3.13 3.76 -12.76
C ILE A 299 -4.66 3.84 -12.81
N VAL A 300 -5.22 4.79 -13.54
CA VAL A 300 -6.68 4.94 -13.67
C VAL A 300 -7.30 3.68 -14.26
N HIS A 301 -6.66 3.10 -15.29
CA HIS A 301 -7.12 1.84 -15.88
C HIS A 301 -7.15 0.71 -14.83
N LEU A 302 -6.06 0.51 -14.09
CA LEU A 302 -5.98 -0.54 -13.07
C LEU A 302 -6.98 -0.33 -11.92
N ARG A 303 -7.25 0.93 -11.53
CA ARG A 303 -8.33 1.22 -10.57
C ARG A 303 -9.69 0.73 -11.07
N THR A 304 -10.02 0.94 -12.34
CA THR A 304 -11.29 0.43 -12.90
C THR A 304 -11.36 -1.11 -12.88
N GLN A 305 -10.22 -1.78 -12.94
CA GLN A 305 -10.09 -3.24 -12.83
C GLN A 305 -9.94 -3.71 -11.36
N ARG A 306 -9.98 -2.81 -10.39
CA ARG A 306 -9.82 -3.09 -8.95
C ARG A 306 -8.49 -3.77 -8.62
N ILE A 307 -7.41 -3.35 -9.29
CA ILE A 307 -6.05 -3.81 -9.06
C ILE A 307 -5.29 -2.77 -8.23
N PRO A 308 -4.77 -3.12 -7.05
CA PRO A 308 -3.90 -2.23 -6.29
C PRO A 308 -2.57 -2.00 -7.01
N VAL A 309 -2.09 -0.76 -6.97
CA VAL A 309 -0.83 -0.33 -7.56
C VAL A 309 0.07 0.20 -6.46
N VAL A 310 1.21 -0.43 -6.26
CA VAL A 310 2.24 0.01 -5.30
C VAL A 310 3.52 0.38 -6.04
N GLY A 311 4.28 1.33 -5.51
CA GLY A 311 5.48 1.87 -6.15
C GLY A 311 6.73 1.77 -5.28
N GLY A 312 7.88 1.66 -5.98
CA GLY A 312 9.16 1.38 -5.33
C GLY A 312 9.34 -0.10 -5.03
N LEU A 313 10.47 -0.68 -5.45
CA LEU A 313 10.70 -2.11 -5.20
C LEU A 313 10.71 -2.41 -3.70
N ARG A 314 11.44 -1.62 -2.91
CA ARG A 314 11.48 -1.79 -1.45
C ARG A 314 10.15 -1.43 -0.80
N GLU A 315 9.68 -0.21 -1.07
CA GLU A 315 8.51 0.38 -0.43
C GLU A 315 7.24 -0.41 -0.76
N GLY A 316 7.05 -0.75 -2.05
CA GLY A 316 5.89 -1.52 -2.52
C GLY A 316 5.86 -2.95 -1.98
N LEU A 317 7.00 -3.68 -2.02
CA LEU A 317 7.09 -5.03 -1.45
C LEU A 317 6.90 -5.01 0.08
N THR A 318 7.49 -4.02 0.76
CA THR A 318 7.31 -3.85 2.21
C THR A 318 5.84 -3.55 2.55
N ALA A 319 5.16 -2.74 1.74
CA ALA A 319 3.74 -2.44 1.93
C ALA A 319 2.86 -3.70 1.79
N ILE A 320 3.13 -4.54 0.79
CA ILE A 320 2.46 -5.82 0.60
C ILE A 320 2.69 -6.75 1.80
N ASP A 321 3.93 -6.84 2.29
CA ASP A 321 4.25 -7.67 3.46
C ASP A 321 3.58 -7.16 4.75
N ARG A 322 3.53 -5.84 4.97
CA ARG A 322 2.83 -5.24 6.11
C ARG A 322 1.34 -5.56 6.10
N LEU A 323 0.71 -5.50 4.93
CA LEU A 323 -0.67 -5.95 4.75
C LEU A 323 -0.81 -7.43 5.12
N ALA A 324 0.07 -8.29 4.61
CA ALA A 324 0.01 -9.72 4.89
C ALA A 324 0.19 -10.03 6.38
N ARG A 325 1.11 -9.33 7.06
CA ARG A 325 1.29 -9.42 8.52
C ARG A 325 0.04 -8.96 9.28
N TRP A 326 -0.56 -7.86 8.87
CA TRP A 326 -1.77 -7.34 9.51
C TRP A 326 -2.96 -8.30 9.32
N ALA A 327 -3.08 -8.89 8.13
CA ALA A 327 -4.15 -9.82 7.77
C ALA A 327 -3.97 -11.23 8.38
N ALA A 328 -2.78 -11.57 8.87
CA ALA A 328 -2.52 -12.87 9.46
C ALA A 328 -3.45 -13.15 10.65
N PRO A 329 -3.93 -14.41 10.81
CA PRO A 329 -4.64 -14.79 12.02
C PRO A 329 -3.76 -14.52 13.24
N ARG A 330 -4.28 -13.78 14.20
CA ARG A 330 -3.58 -13.62 15.48
C ARG A 330 -3.84 -14.87 16.31
N ASN A 331 -2.78 -15.54 16.74
CA ASN A 331 -2.92 -16.56 17.77
C ASN A 331 -3.56 -15.91 19.01
N PRO A 332 -4.58 -16.54 19.57
CA PRO A 332 -5.25 -16.05 20.78
C PRO A 332 -4.27 -15.92 21.96
#